data_16ec7a791e5ca54ab7c5fc39d4da19fc
#
_entry.id   16ec7a791e5ca54ab7c5fc39d4da19fc
#
_cell.length_a   1.000
_cell.length_b   1.000
_cell.length_c   1.000
_cell.angle_alpha   90.00
_cell.angle_beta   90.00
_cell.angle_gamma   90.00
#
_symmetry.space_group_name_H-M   'P 1'
#
loop_
_entity.id
_entity.type
_entity.pdbx_description
1 polymer ?
#
loop_
_entity_poly.entity_id
_entity_poly.type
_entity_poly.pdbx_seq_one_letter_code
_entity_poly.pdbx_strand_id
1 'polypeptide(L)'
;QKEGKGFSKESVDLEHSVALPLRQQEWTGFKFNVKKGELLLADLREKMQASEDEVHKVFKPKMVDDKLVHPYIKKDKTLSKRGLTDDEYASIIDTGCTESFMRKRLQAFNLGSRKQIGEYLQDFGWKPKRFTPTGRPIVDESILINIKNIPEAKLIGEYLTLQKRIAQIDSWINALRSDERVHGFVIPNGTITGRMAHNKPNLAQVPSVKSLYG
;
A
#
# COMPACT_ATOMS: atom_id res chain seq x y z
N GLN A 1 -0.85 50.92 5.38
CA GLN A 1 -0.77 50.10 4.14
C GLN A 1 0.00 48.82 4.45
N LYS A 2 -0.70 47.70 4.53
CA LYS A 2 -0.05 46.37 4.57
C LYS A 2 0.42 46.09 3.18
N GLU A 3 1.72 46.20 2.92
CA GLU A 3 2.34 45.70 1.70
C GLU A 3 2.02 44.23 1.57
N GLY A 4 1.21 43.89 0.56
CA GLY A 4 0.93 42.52 0.23
C GLY A 4 2.25 41.83 -0.13
N LYS A 5 2.56 40.71 0.53
CA LYS A 5 3.66 39.82 0.15
C LYS A 5 3.30 39.14 -1.19
N GLY A 6 3.35 39.91 -2.28
CA GLY A 6 3.24 39.42 -3.65
C GLY A 6 4.50 38.64 -4.04
N PHE A 7 4.38 37.76 -5.04
CA PHE A 7 5.54 37.12 -5.66
C PHE A 7 6.38 38.20 -6.36
N SER A 8 7.71 38.05 -6.38
CA SER A 8 8.56 38.93 -7.12
C SER A 8 8.29 38.80 -8.62
N LYS A 9 8.59 39.84 -9.38
CA LYS A 9 8.46 39.83 -10.85
C LYS A 9 9.24 38.68 -11.46
N GLU A 10 10.47 38.46 -10.98
CA GLU A 10 11.36 37.39 -11.45
C GLU A 10 10.74 36.01 -11.21
N SER A 11 10.04 35.79 -10.09
CA SER A 11 9.34 34.54 -9.82
C SER A 11 8.18 34.31 -10.79
N VAL A 12 7.42 35.35 -11.09
CA VAL A 12 6.33 35.29 -12.08
C VAL A 12 6.85 35.03 -13.48
N ASP A 13 7.91 35.75 -13.89
CA ASP A 13 8.55 35.59 -15.19
C ASP A 13 9.15 34.18 -15.36
N LEU A 14 9.71 33.61 -14.30
CA LEU A 14 10.19 32.22 -14.27
C LEU A 14 9.07 31.24 -14.52
N GLU A 15 7.96 31.32 -13.77
CA GLU A 15 6.79 30.44 -13.94
C GLU A 15 6.23 30.51 -15.37
N HIS A 16 6.12 31.68 -15.94
CA HIS A 16 5.69 31.89 -17.34
C HIS A 16 6.66 31.25 -18.33
N SER A 17 7.97 31.43 -18.13
CA SER A 17 8.98 30.85 -19.01
C SER A 17 9.02 29.31 -18.97
N VAL A 18 8.72 28.69 -17.80
CA VAL A 18 8.66 27.25 -17.61
C VAL A 18 7.38 26.66 -18.18
N ALA A 19 6.29 27.40 -18.23
CA ALA A 19 4.97 26.88 -18.67
C ALA A 19 5.01 26.33 -20.11
N LEU A 20 5.73 27.01 -21.03
CA LEU A 20 5.82 26.55 -22.42
C LEU A 20 6.59 25.25 -22.61
N PRO A 21 7.81 25.06 -22.05
CA PRO A 21 8.49 23.76 -22.08
C PRO A 21 7.70 22.63 -21.45
N LEU A 22 7.00 22.85 -20.31
CA LEU A 22 6.16 21.84 -19.68
C LEU A 22 4.99 21.44 -20.58
N ARG A 23 4.36 22.42 -21.25
CA ARG A 23 3.27 22.14 -22.18
C ARG A 23 3.76 21.35 -23.39
N GLN A 24 4.93 21.69 -23.91
CA GLN A 24 5.55 20.96 -25.02
C GLN A 24 5.91 19.54 -24.61
N GLN A 25 6.44 19.33 -23.40
CA GLN A 25 6.73 18.02 -22.85
C GLN A 25 5.45 17.16 -22.70
N GLU A 26 4.37 17.75 -22.18
CA GLU A 26 3.06 17.08 -22.07
C GLU A 26 2.51 16.70 -23.45
N TRP A 27 2.61 17.61 -24.43
CA TRP A 27 2.15 17.37 -25.80
C TRP A 27 2.98 16.29 -26.50
N THR A 28 4.30 16.35 -26.42
CA THR A 28 5.21 15.42 -27.06
C THR A 28 5.16 14.03 -26.41
N GLY A 29 5.08 13.97 -25.08
CA GLY A 29 5.16 12.73 -24.31
C GLY A 29 6.51 12.02 -24.40
N PHE A 30 6.64 10.92 -23.69
CA PHE A 30 7.82 10.04 -23.67
C PHE A 30 7.51 8.71 -24.36
N LYS A 31 8.35 8.32 -25.33
CA LYS A 31 8.20 7.02 -25.98
C LYS A 31 8.44 5.91 -24.96
N PHE A 32 7.51 4.98 -24.86
CA PHE A 32 7.59 3.84 -23.95
C PHE A 32 7.73 2.53 -24.75
N ASN A 33 8.67 1.70 -24.36
CA ASN A 33 8.82 0.39 -24.98
C ASN A 33 7.85 -0.61 -24.33
N VAL A 34 6.64 -0.70 -24.86
CA VAL A 34 5.56 -1.53 -24.33
C VAL A 34 6.00 -2.97 -24.15
N LYS A 35 6.58 -3.58 -25.19
CA LYS A 35 7.01 -4.99 -25.15
C LYS A 35 8.02 -5.27 -24.03
N LYS A 36 9.00 -4.39 -23.85
CA LYS A 36 9.96 -4.53 -22.73
C LYS A 36 9.29 -4.29 -21.37
N GLY A 37 8.35 -3.34 -21.31
CA GLY A 37 7.58 -3.08 -20.10
C GLY A 37 6.75 -4.27 -19.66
N GLU A 38 6.04 -4.92 -20.57
CA GLU A 38 5.23 -6.10 -20.29
C GLU A 38 6.08 -7.30 -19.86
N LEU A 39 7.23 -7.55 -20.52
CA LEU A 39 8.16 -8.60 -20.12
C LEU A 39 8.73 -8.38 -18.72
N LEU A 40 9.14 -7.14 -18.43
CA LEU A 40 9.60 -6.77 -17.08
C LEU A 40 8.50 -6.93 -16.04
N LEU A 41 7.26 -6.55 -16.38
CA LEU A 41 6.12 -6.69 -15.49
C LEU A 41 5.83 -8.17 -15.15
N ALA A 42 5.93 -9.06 -16.13
CA ALA A 42 5.77 -10.50 -15.92
C ALA A 42 6.85 -11.05 -14.98
N ASP A 43 8.12 -10.73 -15.21
CA ASP A 43 9.24 -11.13 -14.34
C ASP A 43 9.10 -10.62 -12.90
N LEU A 44 8.69 -9.35 -12.73
CA LEU A 44 8.47 -8.78 -11.40
C LEU A 44 7.29 -9.42 -10.67
N ARG A 45 6.22 -9.79 -11.37
CA ARG A 45 5.07 -10.50 -10.79
C ARG A 45 5.44 -11.91 -10.35
N GLU A 46 6.23 -12.64 -11.15
CA GLU A 46 6.75 -13.95 -10.77
C GLU A 46 7.61 -13.88 -9.51
N LYS A 47 8.54 -12.93 -9.44
CA LYS A 47 9.37 -12.69 -8.24
C LYS A 47 8.54 -12.31 -7.02
N MET A 48 7.50 -11.49 -7.23
CA MET A 48 6.59 -11.10 -6.14
C MET A 48 5.83 -12.31 -5.59
N GLN A 49 5.32 -13.18 -6.46
CA GLN A 49 4.64 -14.41 -6.04
C GLN A 49 5.58 -15.34 -5.27
N ALA A 50 6.79 -15.56 -5.77
CA ALA A 50 7.79 -16.38 -5.08
C ALA A 50 8.12 -15.81 -3.68
N SER A 51 8.25 -14.50 -3.56
CA SER A 51 8.48 -13.84 -2.27
C SER A 51 7.28 -14.00 -1.31
N GLU A 52 6.06 -13.91 -1.83
CA GLU A 52 4.82 -14.13 -1.06
C GLU A 52 4.73 -15.56 -0.53
N ASP A 53 5.02 -16.54 -1.39
CA ASP A 53 5.01 -17.95 -1.02
C ASP A 53 6.02 -18.27 0.10
N GLU A 54 7.23 -17.70 0.04
CA GLU A 54 8.24 -17.85 1.09
C GLU A 54 7.78 -17.22 2.41
N VAL A 55 7.20 -16.03 2.37
CA VAL A 55 6.69 -15.37 3.57
C VAL A 55 5.55 -16.17 4.21
N HIS A 56 4.64 -16.73 3.42
CA HIS A 56 3.53 -17.54 3.94
C HIS A 56 3.95 -18.87 4.56
N LYS A 57 5.17 -19.37 4.25
CA LYS A 57 5.73 -20.52 4.96
C LYS A 57 6.00 -20.22 6.44
N VAL A 58 6.39 -18.99 6.75
CA VAL A 58 6.75 -18.54 8.10
C VAL A 58 5.56 -17.90 8.81
N PHE A 59 4.91 -16.93 8.17
CA PHE A 59 3.80 -16.18 8.74
C PHE A 59 2.47 -16.90 8.51
N LYS A 60 2.13 -17.80 9.44
CA LYS A 60 0.90 -18.59 9.37
C LYS A 60 -0.33 -17.73 9.71
N PRO A 61 -1.53 -18.12 9.21
CA PRO A 61 -2.77 -17.48 9.62
C PRO A 61 -2.96 -17.48 11.14
N LYS A 62 -3.54 -16.41 11.67
CA LYS A 62 -3.81 -16.23 13.10
C LYS A 62 -5.29 -16.13 13.37
N MET A 63 -5.69 -16.62 14.55
CA MET A 63 -7.02 -16.34 15.09
C MET A 63 -7.05 -14.89 15.59
N VAL A 64 -7.94 -14.08 15.03
CA VAL A 64 -8.14 -12.68 15.42
C VAL A 64 -9.59 -12.47 15.87
N ASP A 65 -9.78 -11.52 16.75
CA ASP A 65 -11.11 -11.10 17.15
C ASP A 65 -11.83 -10.46 15.95
N ASP A 66 -13.06 -10.92 15.69
CA ASP A 66 -13.88 -10.46 14.55
C ASP A 66 -14.93 -9.46 15.04
N LYS A 67 -15.92 -9.96 15.78
CA LYS A 67 -16.98 -9.13 16.33
C LYS A 67 -17.54 -9.71 17.63
N LEU A 68 -18.04 -8.81 18.48
CA LEU A 68 -18.81 -9.19 19.65
C LEU A 68 -20.18 -9.70 19.20
N VAL A 69 -20.52 -10.91 19.61
CA VAL A 69 -21.80 -11.57 19.33
C VAL A 69 -22.66 -11.57 20.59
N HIS A 70 -23.90 -11.13 20.44
CA HIS A 70 -24.89 -11.10 21.49
C HIS A 70 -25.98 -12.13 21.13
N PRO A 71 -26.01 -13.32 21.77
CA PRO A 71 -27.08 -14.26 21.57
C PRO A 71 -28.45 -13.65 21.97
N TYR A 72 -29.43 -13.81 21.11
CA TYR A 72 -30.75 -13.24 21.34
C TYR A 72 -31.77 -14.32 21.67
N ILE A 73 -32.40 -14.18 22.83
CA ILE A 73 -33.49 -15.06 23.29
C ILE A 73 -34.83 -14.44 22.89
N LYS A 74 -35.63 -15.22 22.16
CA LYS A 74 -36.97 -14.81 21.71
C LYS A 74 -37.97 -14.77 22.90
N LYS A 75 -39.16 -14.19 22.67
CA LYS A 75 -40.25 -14.12 23.65
C LYS A 75 -40.74 -15.47 24.10
N ASP A 76 -40.63 -16.49 23.25
CA ASP A 76 -40.97 -17.90 23.52
C ASP A 76 -39.85 -18.64 24.28
N LYS A 77 -38.85 -17.93 24.76
CA LYS A 77 -37.65 -18.45 25.45
C LYS A 77 -36.74 -19.34 24.61
N THR A 78 -36.92 -19.38 23.29
CA THR A 78 -36.01 -20.09 22.39
C THR A 78 -34.85 -19.19 21.94
N LEU A 79 -33.68 -19.79 21.67
CA LEU A 79 -32.52 -19.08 21.10
C LEU A 79 -32.80 -18.74 19.65
N SER A 80 -32.45 -17.51 19.24
CA SER A 80 -32.53 -17.08 17.85
C SER A 80 -31.26 -17.47 17.08
N LYS A 81 -31.38 -18.09 15.92
CA LYS A 81 -30.26 -18.36 15.01
C LYS A 81 -29.68 -17.10 14.35
N ARG A 82 -30.40 -15.97 14.42
CA ARG A 82 -29.98 -14.74 13.74
C ARG A 82 -28.64 -14.22 14.26
N GLY A 83 -27.67 -14.13 13.37
CA GLY A 83 -26.33 -13.62 13.69
C GLY A 83 -25.37 -14.65 14.28
N LEU A 84 -25.81 -15.89 14.50
CA LEU A 84 -25.00 -17.02 14.93
C LEU A 84 -24.63 -17.92 13.73
N THR A 85 -23.47 -18.54 13.78
CA THR A 85 -23.15 -19.69 12.91
C THR A 85 -23.83 -20.93 13.43
N ASP A 86 -23.90 -22.02 12.65
CA ASP A 86 -24.53 -23.27 13.09
C ASP A 86 -23.78 -23.87 14.28
N ASP A 87 -22.44 -23.81 14.29
CA ASP A 87 -21.61 -24.30 15.39
C ASP A 87 -21.81 -23.49 16.68
N GLU A 88 -21.88 -22.16 16.58
CA GLU A 88 -22.15 -21.29 17.72
C GLU A 88 -23.53 -21.53 18.28
N TYR A 89 -24.55 -21.71 17.44
CA TYR A 89 -25.89 -22.01 17.85
C TYR A 89 -25.94 -23.34 18.57
N ALA A 90 -25.32 -24.39 18.02
CA ALA A 90 -25.26 -25.71 18.64
C ALA A 90 -24.53 -25.65 19.98
N SER A 91 -23.41 -24.97 20.07
CA SER A 91 -22.64 -24.80 21.32
C SER A 91 -23.44 -24.10 22.42
N ILE A 92 -24.19 -23.04 22.05
CA ILE A 92 -25.04 -22.32 23.01
C ILE A 92 -26.19 -23.22 23.51
N ILE A 93 -26.78 -24.03 22.64
CA ILE A 93 -27.82 -24.96 23.02
C ILE A 93 -27.28 -26.04 23.99
N ASP A 94 -26.10 -26.58 23.71
CA ASP A 94 -25.46 -27.63 24.51
C ASP A 94 -25.01 -27.09 25.88
N THR A 95 -24.40 -25.93 25.93
CA THR A 95 -23.87 -25.33 27.17
C THR A 95 -24.91 -24.53 27.97
N GLY A 96 -25.99 -24.10 27.32
CA GLY A 96 -26.97 -23.18 27.92
C GLY A 96 -26.43 -21.76 28.16
N CYS A 97 -25.19 -21.46 27.71
CA CYS A 97 -24.55 -20.17 27.94
C CYS A 97 -24.98 -19.14 26.88
N THR A 98 -25.74 -18.14 27.32
CA THR A 98 -26.27 -17.06 26.47
C THR A 98 -25.52 -15.75 26.64
N GLU A 99 -24.34 -15.77 27.27
CA GLU A 99 -23.49 -14.58 27.42
C GLU A 99 -22.93 -14.12 26.10
N SER A 100 -22.62 -12.84 26.04
CA SER A 100 -21.95 -12.24 24.86
C SER A 100 -20.53 -12.75 24.76
N PHE A 101 -20.12 -13.13 23.57
CA PHE A 101 -18.77 -13.62 23.31
C PHE A 101 -18.13 -12.95 22.11
N MET A 102 -16.79 -12.90 22.10
CA MET A 102 -16.02 -12.40 20.98
C MET A 102 -15.84 -13.53 19.97
N ARG A 103 -16.46 -13.36 18.78
CA ARG A 103 -16.21 -14.26 17.65
C ARG A 103 -14.79 -14.10 17.19
N LYS A 104 -14.12 -15.21 16.95
CA LYS A 104 -12.79 -15.25 16.34
C LYS A 104 -12.88 -15.77 14.92
N ARG A 105 -12.02 -15.24 14.05
CA ARG A 105 -11.87 -15.75 12.70
C ARG A 105 -10.41 -16.02 12.39
N LEU A 106 -10.15 -17.01 11.55
CA LEU A 106 -8.82 -17.24 11.02
C LEU A 106 -8.53 -16.18 9.97
N GLN A 107 -7.49 -15.38 10.18
CA GLN A 107 -7.03 -14.35 9.25
C GLN A 107 -5.71 -14.76 8.64
N ALA A 108 -5.70 -14.89 7.30
CA ALA A 108 -4.46 -15.08 6.55
C ALA A 108 -3.59 -13.82 6.63
N PHE A 109 -2.27 -14.01 6.63
CA PHE A 109 -1.33 -12.90 6.60
C PHE A 109 -1.39 -12.20 5.25
N ASN A 110 -1.64 -10.90 5.27
CA ASN A 110 -1.69 -10.07 4.08
C ASN A 110 -0.47 -9.14 4.02
N LEU A 111 0.45 -9.44 3.11
CA LEU A 111 1.67 -8.65 2.89
C LEU A 111 1.39 -7.21 2.39
N GLY A 112 0.23 -6.95 1.81
CA GLY A 112 -0.20 -5.60 1.46
C GLY A 112 -0.62 -4.75 2.66
N SER A 113 -0.88 -5.37 3.81
CA SER A 113 -1.36 -4.69 5.00
C SER A 113 -0.24 -4.28 5.95
N ARG A 114 0.17 -3.01 5.91
CA ARG A 114 1.18 -2.45 6.82
C ARG A 114 0.84 -2.68 8.30
N LYS A 115 -0.44 -2.70 8.65
CA LYS A 115 -0.91 -3.01 10.00
C LYS A 115 -0.55 -4.43 10.39
N GLN A 116 -0.93 -5.43 9.56
CA GLN A 116 -0.64 -6.83 9.84
C GLN A 116 0.86 -7.11 9.87
N ILE A 117 1.63 -6.53 8.94
CA ILE A 117 3.10 -6.65 8.95
C ILE A 117 3.65 -6.17 10.30
N GLY A 118 3.23 -5.01 10.79
CA GLY A 118 3.66 -4.49 12.07
C GLY A 118 3.33 -5.40 13.24
N GLU A 119 2.11 -5.94 13.30
CA GLU A 119 1.63 -6.85 14.34
C GLU A 119 2.42 -8.17 14.34
N TYR A 120 2.59 -8.79 13.16
CA TYR A 120 3.34 -10.03 13.05
C TYR A 120 4.82 -9.86 13.41
N LEU A 121 5.47 -8.79 12.97
CA LEU A 121 6.87 -8.52 13.31
C LEU A 121 7.05 -8.26 14.82
N GLN A 122 6.07 -7.63 15.48
CA GLN A 122 6.11 -7.44 16.93
C GLN A 122 6.01 -8.77 17.68
N ASP A 123 5.20 -9.72 17.21
CA ASP A 123 5.16 -11.07 17.78
C ASP A 123 6.49 -11.83 17.62
N PHE A 124 7.25 -11.52 16.56
CA PHE A 124 8.62 -12.01 16.36
C PHE A 124 9.69 -11.19 17.11
N GLY A 125 9.26 -10.27 17.99
CA GLY A 125 10.15 -9.48 18.85
C GLY A 125 10.66 -8.18 18.26
N TRP A 126 10.09 -7.71 17.14
CA TRP A 126 10.42 -6.39 16.60
C TRP A 126 9.89 -5.27 17.51
N LYS A 127 10.77 -4.34 17.86
CA LYS A 127 10.40 -3.14 18.62
C LYS A 127 10.42 -1.92 17.70
N PRO A 128 9.25 -1.40 17.29
CA PRO A 128 9.18 -0.24 16.40
C PRO A 128 9.70 1.01 17.09
N LYS A 129 10.51 1.79 16.37
CA LYS A 129 11.05 3.07 16.86
C LYS A 129 10.26 4.29 16.37
N ARG A 130 9.43 4.14 15.35
CA ARG A 130 8.68 5.22 14.71
C ARG A 130 7.22 4.85 14.61
N PHE A 131 6.36 5.82 14.93
CA PHE A 131 4.91 5.64 14.93
C PHE A 131 4.23 6.71 14.08
N THR A 132 3.08 6.39 13.55
CA THR A 132 2.18 7.35 12.90
C THR A 132 1.53 8.25 13.97
N PRO A 133 0.93 9.40 13.60
CA PRO A 133 0.16 10.22 14.55
C PRO A 133 -0.99 9.45 15.23
N THR A 134 -1.44 8.34 14.63
CA THR A 134 -2.48 7.45 15.18
C THR A 134 -1.92 6.34 16.08
N GLY A 135 -0.63 6.38 16.43
CA GLY A 135 0.02 5.41 17.32
C GLY A 135 0.34 4.05 16.67
N ARG A 136 0.23 3.90 15.34
CA ARG A 136 0.59 2.67 14.63
C ARG A 136 2.07 2.65 14.27
N PRO A 137 2.75 1.50 14.35
CA PRO A 137 4.13 1.39 13.87
C PRO A 137 4.24 1.80 12.40
N ILE A 138 5.28 2.59 12.09
CA ILE A 138 5.62 2.88 10.69
C ILE A 138 6.38 1.68 10.14
N VAL A 139 5.83 1.09 9.09
CA VAL A 139 6.40 -0.04 8.36
C VAL A 139 6.65 0.42 6.93
N ASP A 140 7.91 0.58 6.58
CA ASP A 140 8.37 0.88 5.23
C ASP A 140 9.55 -0.03 4.82
N GLU A 141 9.87 -0.05 3.55
CA GLU A 141 10.91 -0.91 3.00
C GLU A 141 12.27 -0.65 3.65
N SER A 142 12.60 0.60 3.94
CA SER A 142 13.88 0.99 4.53
C SER A 142 14.01 0.52 5.98
N ILE A 143 12.92 0.50 6.73
CA ILE A 143 12.87 -0.04 8.09
C ILE A 143 13.01 -1.55 8.07
N LEU A 144 12.27 -2.23 7.19
CA LEU A 144 12.25 -3.70 7.10
C LEU A 144 13.61 -4.29 6.74
N ILE A 145 14.31 -3.69 5.77
CA ILE A 145 15.66 -4.13 5.36
C ILE A 145 16.69 -4.01 6.51
N ASN A 146 16.47 -3.08 7.45
CA ASN A 146 17.38 -2.84 8.57
C ASN A 146 17.07 -3.71 9.81
N ILE A 147 16.04 -4.54 9.78
CA ILE A 147 15.72 -5.49 10.86
C ILE A 147 16.65 -6.70 10.73
N LYS A 148 17.65 -6.80 11.61
CA LYS A 148 18.67 -7.86 11.53
C LYS A 148 18.27 -9.16 12.23
N ASN A 149 17.41 -9.08 13.22
CA ASN A 149 17.00 -10.22 14.06
C ASN A 149 15.81 -11.00 13.51
N ILE A 150 15.22 -10.57 12.41
CA ILE A 150 14.08 -11.23 11.75
C ILE A 150 14.40 -11.30 10.25
N PRO A 151 14.99 -12.41 9.77
CA PRO A 151 15.37 -12.54 8.35
C PRO A 151 14.20 -12.33 7.38
N GLU A 152 13.00 -12.74 7.77
CA GLU A 152 11.78 -12.65 6.98
C GLU A 152 11.34 -11.19 6.74
N ALA A 153 11.75 -10.27 7.61
CA ALA A 153 11.47 -8.85 7.42
C ALA A 153 12.08 -8.31 6.12
N LYS A 154 13.24 -8.85 5.71
CA LYS A 154 13.87 -8.51 4.43
C LYS A 154 13.02 -8.97 3.24
N LEU A 155 12.47 -10.19 3.29
CA LEU A 155 11.57 -10.71 2.25
C LEU A 155 10.32 -9.85 2.11
N ILE A 156 9.72 -9.42 3.22
CA ILE A 156 8.59 -8.49 3.21
C ILE A 156 8.99 -7.16 2.57
N GLY A 157 10.18 -6.63 2.88
CA GLY A 157 10.71 -5.40 2.28
C GLY A 157 10.91 -5.52 0.77
N GLU A 158 11.40 -6.67 0.30
CA GLU A 158 11.54 -6.99 -1.13
C GLU A 158 10.18 -7.08 -1.81
N TYR A 159 9.21 -7.78 -1.22
CA TYR A 159 7.83 -7.86 -1.71
C TYR A 159 7.19 -6.47 -1.88
N LEU A 160 7.31 -5.61 -0.87
CA LEU A 160 6.76 -4.26 -0.95
C LEU A 160 7.46 -3.40 -2.02
N THR A 161 8.74 -3.62 -2.24
CA THR A 161 9.48 -2.96 -3.32
C THR A 161 8.99 -3.44 -4.68
N LEU A 162 8.82 -4.76 -4.87
CA LEU A 162 8.25 -5.35 -6.08
C LEU A 162 6.85 -4.84 -6.36
N GLN A 163 5.97 -4.82 -5.36
CA GLN A 163 4.61 -4.29 -5.46
C GLN A 163 4.62 -2.84 -5.97
N LYS A 164 5.52 -2.02 -5.43
CA LYS A 164 5.67 -0.62 -5.84
C LYS A 164 6.14 -0.49 -7.29
N ARG A 165 7.10 -1.33 -7.73
CA ARG A 165 7.60 -1.33 -9.12
C ARG A 165 6.54 -1.79 -10.10
N ILE A 166 5.82 -2.85 -9.77
CA ILE A 166 4.70 -3.36 -10.57
C ILE A 166 3.65 -2.27 -10.76
N ALA A 167 3.19 -1.65 -9.67
CA ALA A 167 2.19 -0.58 -9.73
C ALA A 167 2.67 0.62 -10.57
N GLN A 168 3.96 0.95 -10.53
CA GLN A 168 4.56 2.01 -11.32
C GLN A 168 4.52 1.69 -12.81
N ILE A 169 4.97 0.49 -13.22
CA ILE A 169 4.97 0.06 -14.64
C ILE A 169 3.54 -0.07 -15.15
N ASP A 170 2.63 -0.68 -14.38
CA ASP A 170 1.20 -0.75 -14.72
C ASP A 170 0.60 0.64 -14.96
N SER A 171 0.95 1.62 -14.12
CA SER A 171 0.46 2.99 -14.29
C SER A 171 0.96 3.64 -15.59
N TRP A 172 2.17 3.32 -16.04
CA TRP A 172 2.71 3.82 -17.30
C TRP A 172 2.09 3.13 -18.51
N ILE A 173 1.91 1.81 -18.45
CA ILE A 173 1.24 1.04 -19.52
C ILE A 173 -0.21 1.53 -19.69
N ASN A 174 -0.93 1.70 -18.58
CA ASN A 174 -2.32 2.19 -18.62
C ASN A 174 -2.46 3.65 -19.07
N ALA A 175 -1.39 4.42 -19.03
CA ALA A 175 -1.36 5.82 -19.47
C ALA A 175 -0.89 5.99 -20.94
N LEU A 176 -0.59 4.90 -21.64
CA LEU A 176 -0.20 4.94 -23.05
C LEU A 176 -1.34 5.46 -23.91
N ARG A 177 -0.99 6.32 -24.86
CA ARG A 177 -1.90 6.75 -25.92
C ARG A 177 -1.63 5.96 -27.22
N SER A 178 -2.43 6.21 -28.23
CA SER A 178 -2.34 5.56 -29.55
C SER A 178 -1.02 5.77 -30.28
N ASP A 179 -0.22 6.77 -29.84
CA ASP A 179 1.13 7.06 -30.35
C ASP A 179 2.25 6.30 -29.61
N GLU A 180 1.88 5.35 -28.74
CA GLU A 180 2.80 4.58 -27.88
C GLU A 180 3.64 5.46 -26.94
N ARG A 181 3.12 6.63 -26.57
CA ARG A 181 3.80 7.57 -25.69
C ARG A 181 3.01 7.77 -24.39
N VAL A 182 3.75 8.06 -23.35
CA VAL A 182 3.19 8.43 -22.04
C VAL A 182 3.25 9.96 -21.92
N HIS A 183 2.11 10.59 -21.75
CA HIS A 183 1.96 12.04 -21.67
C HIS A 183 1.73 12.43 -20.21
N GLY A 184 2.82 12.47 -19.43
CA GLY A 184 2.76 12.87 -18.02
C GLY A 184 2.55 14.39 -17.87
N PHE A 185 1.75 14.76 -16.89
CA PHE A 185 1.46 16.13 -16.53
C PHE A 185 2.37 16.61 -15.39
N VAL A 186 2.90 17.82 -15.52
CA VAL A 186 3.73 18.45 -14.48
C VAL A 186 3.02 19.69 -13.96
N ILE A 187 2.88 19.76 -12.65
CA ILE A 187 2.33 20.91 -11.93
C ILE A 187 3.51 21.72 -11.40
N PRO A 188 3.79 22.92 -11.92
CA PRO A 188 4.73 23.86 -11.31
C PRO A 188 4.27 24.15 -9.87
N ASN A 189 5.15 24.36 -8.94
CA ASN A 189 4.77 24.64 -7.55
C ASN A 189 3.76 23.64 -6.94
N GLY A 190 3.79 22.37 -7.39
CA GLY A 190 2.84 21.34 -6.98
C GLY A 190 3.01 20.82 -5.54
N THR A 191 4.03 21.29 -4.84
CA THR A 191 4.31 20.91 -3.44
C THR A 191 4.44 22.16 -2.56
N ILE A 192 4.27 21.98 -1.24
CA ILE A 192 4.43 23.06 -0.24
C ILE A 192 5.85 23.67 -0.27
N THR A 193 6.82 22.90 -0.73
CA THR A 193 8.23 23.35 -0.87
C THR A 193 8.55 24.04 -2.19
N GLY A 194 7.56 24.31 -3.04
CA GLY A 194 7.74 24.92 -4.35
C GLY A 194 8.33 24.00 -5.42
N ARG A 195 8.40 22.68 -5.17
CA ARG A 195 8.86 21.72 -6.18
C ARG A 195 7.76 21.41 -7.17
N MET A 196 8.14 21.05 -8.39
CA MET A 196 7.23 20.50 -9.39
C MET A 196 6.69 19.14 -8.93
N ALA A 197 5.41 18.87 -9.18
CA ALA A 197 4.78 17.59 -8.96
C ALA A 197 4.42 16.94 -10.30
N HIS A 198 4.81 15.67 -10.47
CA HIS A 198 4.45 14.88 -11.65
C HIS A 198 3.16 14.10 -11.39
N ASN A 199 2.26 14.08 -12.36
CA ASN A 199 0.95 13.44 -12.25
C ASN A 199 0.53 12.81 -13.58
N LYS A 200 -0.28 11.78 -13.51
CA LYS A 200 -1.01 11.12 -14.63
C LYS A 200 -0.14 10.69 -15.82
N PRO A 201 0.84 9.83 -15.67
CA PRO A 201 1.38 9.23 -14.44
C PRO A 201 2.58 10.01 -13.88
N ASN A 202 3.07 9.60 -12.70
CA ASN A 202 4.29 10.16 -12.14
C ASN A 202 5.52 9.57 -12.87
N LEU A 203 6.21 10.38 -13.64
CA LEU A 203 7.42 10.02 -14.39
C LEU A 203 8.73 10.44 -13.68
N ALA A 204 8.65 11.14 -12.55
CA ALA A 204 9.83 11.60 -11.83
C ALA A 204 10.48 10.53 -10.93
N GLN A 205 9.77 9.47 -10.60
CA GLN A 205 10.23 8.44 -9.67
C GLN A 205 10.75 7.18 -10.37
N VAL A 206 11.34 7.32 -11.53
CA VAL A 206 12.01 6.20 -12.22
C VAL A 206 13.17 5.73 -11.36
N PRO A 207 13.22 4.44 -10.98
CA PRO A 207 14.29 3.91 -10.16
C PRO A 207 15.63 3.94 -10.89
N SER A 208 16.71 4.12 -10.14
CA SER A 208 18.07 3.98 -10.69
C SER A 208 18.32 2.52 -11.10
N VAL A 209 19.02 2.31 -12.21
CA VAL A 209 19.46 0.99 -12.69
C VAL A 209 20.26 0.22 -11.61
N LYS A 210 20.90 0.93 -10.66
CA LYS A 210 21.63 0.35 -9.54
C LYS A 210 20.74 0.03 -8.33
N SER A 211 19.47 0.42 -8.35
CA SER A 211 18.54 0.12 -7.26
C SER A 211 17.98 -1.29 -7.41
N LEU A 212 17.49 -1.85 -6.30
CA LEU A 212 16.79 -3.13 -6.31
C LEU A 212 15.58 -3.03 -7.27
N TYR A 213 15.56 -3.90 -8.28
CA TYR A 213 14.53 -3.92 -9.34
C TYR A 213 14.40 -2.56 -10.08
N GLY A 214 15.53 -1.87 -10.30
CA GLY A 214 15.62 -0.64 -11.09
C GLY A 214 15.98 -0.87 -12.55
#